data_cf4719c28612188bd8ac456378823a94
#
_entry.id   cf4719c28612188bd8ac456378823a94
#
_cell.length_a   1.000
_cell.length_b   1.000
_cell.length_c   1.000
_cell.angle_alpha   90.00
_cell.angle_beta   90.00
_cell.angle_gamma   90.00
#
_symmetry.space_group_name_H-M   'P 1'
#
loop_
_entity.id
_entity.type
_entity.pdbx_description
1 polymer ?
#
loop_
_entity_poly.entity_id
_entity_poly.type
_entity_poly.pdbx_seq_one_letter_code
_entity_poly.pdbx_strand_id
1 'polypeptide(L)'
;MDETGLQLNNKPGYVIAQKGSKNVAAITSSENGETITVISCCNAEGFYIPSACIFKGKNKKTEFEYGMSPGSVVYMNEKSAYINTDLMFTWLKEHFVPRKPDGKILLLLDGDASHCNSVEMLEYADEHNVILFCLPGHTTQFLQPLDRCFFRSLKAFWNKACNTFVKANPGRKLSRMQFGQLLSETWSKATTVDNAVSAFKSTGICPFNPGAIPEYAYLDSEDEKLDPNTSAVYATESNNTTQTKDDKMPSTSALESEPEP
;
A
#
# COMPACT_ATOMS: atom_id res chain seq x y z
N MET A 1 -4.17 11.82 -6.04
CA MET A 1 -2.96 11.77 -5.22
C MET A 1 -3.23 10.89 -4.03
N ASP A 2 -2.20 10.23 -3.51
CA ASP A 2 -2.32 9.30 -2.38
C ASP A 2 -0.93 8.96 -1.83
N GLU A 3 -0.84 8.43 -0.59
CA GLU A 3 0.41 8.09 0.05
C GLU A 3 0.49 6.61 0.41
N THR A 4 1.72 6.11 0.42
CA THR A 4 2.00 4.76 0.91
C THR A 4 3.29 4.69 1.70
N GLY A 5 3.31 3.85 2.74
CA GLY A 5 4.52 3.58 3.52
C GLY A 5 5.39 2.49 2.87
N LEU A 6 6.66 2.79 2.67
CA LEU A 6 7.69 1.82 2.31
C LEU A 6 8.61 1.59 3.51
N GLN A 7 8.77 0.34 3.91
CA GLN A 7 9.60 -0.03 5.05
C GLN A 7 11.04 -0.33 4.63
N LEU A 8 12.01 0.19 5.39
CA LEU A 8 13.43 -0.10 5.23
C LEU A 8 13.77 -1.45 5.87
N ASN A 9 13.07 -2.48 5.46
CA ASN A 9 13.38 -3.86 5.82
C ASN A 9 13.17 -4.76 4.60
N ASN A 10 13.73 -5.95 4.64
CA ASN A 10 13.40 -6.96 3.65
C ASN A 10 12.33 -7.90 4.23
N LYS A 11 11.31 -8.17 3.43
CA LYS A 11 10.39 -9.29 3.70
C LYS A 11 10.98 -10.50 2.97
N PRO A 12 11.40 -11.56 3.68
CA PRO A 12 11.86 -12.77 3.01
C PRO A 12 10.73 -13.31 2.15
N GLY A 13 11.06 -13.61 0.90
CA GLY A 13 10.13 -14.29 -0.01
C GLY A 13 9.97 -15.76 0.38
N TYR A 14 9.18 -16.47 -0.39
CA TYR A 14 9.07 -17.93 -0.25
C TYR A 14 10.44 -18.59 -0.47
N VAL A 15 10.80 -19.50 0.42
CA VAL A 15 12.02 -20.30 0.34
C VAL A 15 11.62 -21.73 0.01
N ILE A 16 12.21 -22.28 -1.02
CA ILE A 16 12.05 -23.71 -1.32
C ILE A 16 12.93 -24.47 -0.34
N ALA A 17 12.31 -25.31 0.48
CA ALA A 17 12.99 -26.16 1.44
C ALA A 17 12.43 -27.58 1.36
N GLN A 18 13.19 -28.55 1.88
CA GLN A 18 12.73 -29.93 1.98
C GLN A 18 11.46 -29.99 2.85
N LYS A 19 10.46 -30.75 2.40
CA LYS A 19 9.22 -30.94 3.15
C LYS A 19 9.52 -31.41 4.57
N GLY A 20 9.05 -30.69 5.58
CA GLY A 20 9.29 -31.00 6.99
C GLY A 20 10.49 -30.29 7.63
N SER A 21 11.27 -29.49 6.87
CA SER A 21 12.32 -28.63 7.46
C SER A 21 11.73 -27.62 8.42
N LYS A 22 12.12 -27.69 9.69
CA LYS A 22 11.66 -26.76 10.75
C LYS A 22 12.50 -25.48 10.80
N ASN A 23 13.73 -25.49 10.30
CA ASN A 23 14.67 -24.37 10.33
C ASN A 23 15.12 -24.04 8.92
N VAL A 24 14.43 -23.10 8.30
CA VAL A 24 14.83 -22.54 7.01
C VAL A 24 15.44 -21.17 7.28
N ALA A 25 16.77 -21.07 7.17
CA ALA A 25 17.46 -19.81 7.35
C ALA A 25 17.11 -18.85 6.21
N ALA A 26 16.50 -17.71 6.53
CA ALA A 26 16.34 -16.58 5.61
C ALA A 26 17.16 -15.41 6.13
N ILE A 27 17.87 -14.72 5.24
CA ILE A 27 18.55 -13.48 5.61
C ILE A 27 17.48 -12.41 5.76
N THR A 28 17.19 -12.02 7.00
CA THR A 28 16.28 -10.94 7.33
C THR A 28 17.04 -9.82 8.02
N SER A 29 16.65 -8.58 7.76
CA SER A 29 17.03 -7.49 8.66
C SER A 29 16.28 -7.69 9.97
N SER A 30 16.99 -7.86 11.07
CA SER A 30 16.45 -8.29 12.38
C SER A 30 15.66 -7.22 13.14
N GLU A 31 15.33 -6.09 12.54
CA GLU A 31 14.61 -4.99 13.20
C GLU A 31 13.41 -4.58 12.34
N ASN A 32 12.34 -4.11 12.98
CA ASN A 32 11.27 -3.39 12.32
C ASN A 32 11.88 -2.19 11.62
N GLY A 33 11.94 -2.25 10.30
CA GLY A 33 12.52 -1.18 9.49
C GLY A 33 11.74 0.12 9.67
N GLU A 34 12.44 1.22 9.56
CA GLU A 34 11.81 2.54 9.50
C GLU A 34 10.85 2.60 8.30
N THR A 35 9.69 3.22 8.51
CA THR A 35 8.75 3.50 7.42
C THR A 35 9.01 4.90 6.87
N ILE A 36 9.08 5.01 5.55
CA ILE A 36 9.15 6.26 4.82
C ILE A 36 7.89 6.36 3.97
N THR A 37 7.19 7.46 4.06
CA THR A 37 5.99 7.69 3.24
C THR A 37 6.39 8.22 1.87
N VAL A 38 5.78 7.66 0.84
CA VAL A 38 5.92 8.09 -0.56
C VAL A 38 4.59 8.64 -1.03
N ILE A 39 4.58 9.92 -1.37
CA ILE A 39 3.45 10.59 -1.99
C ILE A 39 3.54 10.33 -3.49
N SER A 40 2.45 9.84 -4.06
CA SER A 40 2.31 9.54 -5.47
C SER A 40 1.14 10.30 -6.07
N CYS A 41 1.29 10.76 -7.29
CA CYS A 41 0.21 11.39 -8.02
C CYS A 41 0.32 11.06 -9.51
N CYS A 42 -0.78 10.64 -10.10
CA CYS A 42 -0.88 10.39 -11.54
C CYS A 42 -2.24 10.83 -12.08
N ASN A 43 -2.32 10.96 -13.40
CA ASN A 43 -3.60 11.19 -14.09
C ASN A 43 -4.08 9.93 -14.81
N ALA A 44 -5.30 9.98 -15.31
CA ALA A 44 -5.93 8.87 -16.03
C ALA A 44 -5.30 8.55 -17.41
N GLU A 45 -4.42 9.42 -17.92
CA GLU A 45 -3.70 9.23 -19.17
C GLU A 45 -2.34 8.55 -18.98
N GLY A 46 -1.93 8.30 -17.73
CA GLY A 46 -0.67 7.61 -17.44
C GLY A 46 0.50 8.53 -17.07
N PHE A 47 0.25 9.81 -16.89
CA PHE A 47 1.26 10.75 -16.43
C PHE A 47 1.42 10.68 -14.91
N TYR A 48 2.67 10.56 -14.46
CA TYR A 48 3.05 10.64 -13.05
C TYR A 48 3.90 11.89 -12.81
N ILE A 49 3.64 12.60 -11.73
CA ILE A 49 4.62 13.59 -11.25
C ILE A 49 5.70 12.86 -10.44
N PRO A 50 6.93 13.42 -10.35
CA PRO A 50 7.99 12.81 -9.55
C PRO A 50 7.55 12.54 -8.11
N SER A 51 8.08 11.50 -7.49
CA SER A 51 7.72 11.14 -6.11
C SER A 51 8.13 12.22 -5.11
N ALA A 52 7.32 12.40 -4.08
CA ALA A 52 7.71 13.13 -2.88
C ALA A 52 7.77 12.15 -1.70
N CYS A 53 8.75 12.30 -0.81
CA CYS A 53 8.97 11.37 0.28
C CYS A 53 8.97 12.11 1.60
N ILE A 54 8.38 11.50 2.65
CA ILE A 54 8.37 12.06 3.99
C ILE A 54 9.19 11.15 4.90
N PHE A 55 10.25 11.72 5.47
CA PHE A 55 11.09 11.08 6.47
C PHE A 55 10.76 11.60 7.86
N LYS A 56 10.77 10.72 8.85
CA LYS A 56 10.67 11.16 10.25
C LYS A 56 11.97 11.84 10.68
N GLY A 57 11.86 13.02 11.28
CA GLY A 57 12.97 13.78 11.85
C GLY A 57 12.90 15.25 11.52
N LYS A 58 13.80 16.03 12.15
CA LYS A 58 13.84 17.48 12.04
C LYS A 58 14.72 17.98 10.89
N ASN A 59 15.88 17.36 10.70
CA ASN A 59 16.91 17.86 9.80
C ASN A 59 16.98 16.99 8.54
N LYS A 60 16.74 17.61 7.41
CA LYS A 60 16.98 17.00 6.10
C LYS A 60 18.51 16.91 5.86
N LYS A 61 18.97 15.76 5.41
CA LYS A 61 20.33 15.56 4.94
C LYS A 61 20.33 15.41 3.45
N THR A 62 21.32 15.99 2.78
CA THR A 62 21.47 15.94 1.33
C THR A 62 21.53 14.48 0.83
N GLU A 63 22.12 13.60 1.64
CA GLU A 63 22.26 12.17 1.31
C GLU A 63 20.94 11.43 1.18
N PHE A 64 19.83 11.94 1.75
CA PHE A 64 18.52 11.31 1.62
C PHE A 64 17.95 11.41 0.19
N GLU A 65 18.46 12.35 -0.61
CA GLU A 65 18.08 12.54 -2.00
C GLU A 65 19.01 11.82 -2.99
N TYR A 66 20.09 11.20 -2.50
CA TYR A 66 21.03 10.52 -3.40
C TYR A 66 20.36 9.36 -4.14
N GLY A 67 20.50 9.41 -5.46
CA GLY A 67 19.97 8.38 -6.37
C GLY A 67 18.46 8.44 -6.58
N MET A 68 17.76 9.44 -6.07
CA MET A 68 16.33 9.64 -6.37
C MET A 68 16.13 10.03 -7.84
N SER A 69 14.97 9.73 -8.38
CA SER A 69 14.58 10.15 -9.73
C SER A 69 14.57 11.67 -9.85
N PRO A 70 14.93 12.23 -11.02
CA PRO A 70 14.93 13.68 -11.23
C PRO A 70 13.58 14.30 -10.88
N GLY A 71 13.62 15.43 -10.17
CA GLY A 71 12.43 16.16 -9.72
C GLY A 71 11.74 15.59 -8.48
N SER A 72 12.18 14.45 -7.95
CA SER A 72 11.71 13.95 -6.66
C SER A 72 12.19 14.85 -5.51
N VAL A 73 11.41 14.90 -4.43
CA VAL A 73 11.71 15.75 -3.26
C VAL A 73 11.60 14.95 -1.96
N VAL A 74 12.33 15.41 -0.94
CA VAL A 74 12.28 14.86 0.42
C VAL A 74 11.79 15.94 1.37
N TYR A 75 10.73 15.63 2.10
CA TYR A 75 10.21 16.41 3.23
C TYR A 75 10.59 15.75 4.55
N MET A 76 10.60 16.55 5.60
CA MET A 76 10.85 16.07 6.97
C MET A 76 9.62 16.34 7.82
N ASN A 77 9.23 15.37 8.64
CA ASN A 77 8.24 15.56 9.68
C ASN A 77 8.83 15.09 11.01
N GLU A 78 8.92 15.99 11.97
CA GLU A 78 9.58 15.73 13.24
C GLU A 78 8.88 14.63 14.05
N LYS A 79 7.55 14.58 13.98
CA LYS A 79 6.74 13.68 14.81
C LYS A 79 6.63 12.27 14.22
N SER A 80 6.42 12.17 12.93
CA SER A 80 6.14 10.89 12.25
C SER A 80 6.59 10.93 10.80
N ALA A 81 6.49 9.82 10.08
CA ALA A 81 6.69 9.82 8.63
C ALA A 81 5.35 10.06 7.87
N TYR A 82 4.27 10.42 8.54
CA TYR A 82 2.99 10.68 7.88
C TYR A 82 2.89 12.13 7.40
N ILE A 83 2.06 12.34 6.39
CA ILE A 83 1.71 13.68 5.93
C ILE A 83 0.90 14.40 7.00
N ASN A 84 1.03 15.72 7.07
CA ASN A 84 0.18 16.60 7.85
C ASN A 84 -0.27 17.78 6.95
N THR A 85 -1.16 18.61 7.45
CA THR A 85 -1.74 19.73 6.70
C THR A 85 -0.65 20.66 6.12
N ASP A 86 0.39 20.98 6.89
CA ASP A 86 1.47 21.86 6.44
C ASP A 86 2.28 21.25 5.31
N LEU A 87 2.60 19.96 5.42
CA LEU A 87 3.31 19.23 4.36
C LEU A 87 2.44 19.02 3.13
N MET A 88 1.15 18.78 3.31
CA MET A 88 0.21 18.69 2.18
C MET A 88 0.15 20.02 1.42
N PHE A 89 0.06 21.14 2.13
CA PHE A 89 0.05 22.46 1.51
C PHE A 89 1.40 22.76 0.82
N THR A 90 2.51 22.44 1.46
CA THR A 90 3.85 22.58 0.85
C THR A 90 3.97 21.74 -0.42
N TRP A 91 3.50 20.49 -0.38
CA TRP A 91 3.50 19.62 -1.55
C TRP A 91 2.61 20.17 -2.67
N LEU A 92 1.41 20.66 -2.35
CA LEU A 92 0.51 21.26 -3.33
C LEU A 92 1.19 22.46 -4.02
N LYS A 93 1.77 23.36 -3.22
CA LYS A 93 2.35 24.63 -3.68
C LYS A 93 3.64 24.45 -4.44
N GLU A 94 4.56 23.65 -3.93
CA GLU A 94 5.94 23.59 -4.44
C GLU A 94 6.17 22.43 -5.40
N HIS A 95 5.33 21.38 -5.30
CA HIS A 95 5.55 20.17 -6.07
C HIS A 95 4.45 19.90 -7.10
N PHE A 96 3.18 20.01 -6.74
CA PHE A 96 2.07 19.72 -7.64
C PHE A 96 1.78 20.86 -8.61
N VAL A 97 1.47 22.08 -8.11
CA VAL A 97 1.06 23.21 -8.94
C VAL A 97 2.08 23.57 -10.04
N PRO A 98 3.39 23.58 -9.77
CA PRO A 98 4.38 23.86 -10.82
C PRO A 98 4.46 22.79 -11.94
N ARG A 99 3.84 21.63 -11.75
CA ARG A 99 3.89 20.49 -12.69
C ARG A 99 2.56 20.13 -13.30
N LYS A 100 1.48 20.74 -12.82
CA LYS A 100 0.17 20.51 -13.40
C LYS A 100 0.10 21.12 -14.81
N PRO A 101 -0.68 20.54 -15.74
CA PRO A 101 -0.98 21.20 -17.00
C PRO A 101 -1.81 22.47 -16.78
N ASP A 102 -1.87 23.33 -17.80
CA ASP A 102 -2.70 24.52 -17.79
C ASP A 102 -4.18 24.18 -17.63
N GLY A 103 -4.95 25.15 -17.09
CA GLY A 103 -6.39 25.04 -16.91
C GLY A 103 -6.81 24.41 -15.60
N LYS A 104 -8.11 24.10 -15.48
CA LYS A 104 -8.71 23.53 -14.28
C LYS A 104 -8.41 22.05 -14.16
N ILE A 105 -8.04 21.63 -12.96
CA ILE A 105 -7.73 20.25 -12.62
C ILE A 105 -8.55 19.81 -11.42
N LEU A 106 -9.05 18.57 -11.49
CA LEU A 106 -9.65 17.88 -10.36
C LEU A 106 -8.56 17.01 -9.70
N LEU A 107 -8.16 17.35 -8.49
CA LEU A 107 -7.23 16.57 -7.68
C LEU A 107 -8.02 15.70 -6.70
N LEU A 108 -8.01 14.39 -6.95
CA LEU A 108 -8.65 13.40 -6.08
C LEU A 108 -7.74 13.12 -4.88
N LEU A 109 -8.33 13.21 -3.69
CA LEU A 109 -7.69 12.97 -2.40
C LEU A 109 -8.49 11.91 -1.64
N ASP A 110 -7.85 11.19 -0.72
CA ASP A 110 -8.61 10.42 0.25
C ASP A 110 -9.37 11.33 1.23
N GLY A 111 -10.26 10.75 2.04
CA GLY A 111 -11.07 11.50 2.98
C GLY A 111 -10.36 11.90 4.28
N ASP A 112 -9.01 11.88 4.33
CA ASP A 112 -8.27 12.28 5.52
C ASP A 112 -8.37 13.80 5.75
N ALA A 113 -8.65 14.17 7.00
CA ALA A 113 -8.80 15.56 7.40
C ALA A 113 -7.55 16.43 7.15
N SER A 114 -6.36 15.81 7.11
CA SER A 114 -5.10 16.54 6.83
C SER A 114 -5.05 17.13 5.42
N HIS A 115 -5.88 16.63 4.51
CA HIS A 115 -5.86 17.03 3.10
C HIS A 115 -6.76 18.22 2.76
N CYS A 116 -7.73 18.59 3.62
CA CYS A 116 -8.74 19.61 3.29
C CYS A 116 -9.01 20.62 4.40
N ASN A 117 -8.34 20.58 5.54
CA ASN A 117 -8.71 21.40 6.71
C ASN A 117 -8.00 22.77 6.78
N SER A 118 -7.27 23.21 5.77
CA SER A 118 -6.61 24.51 5.73
C SER A 118 -7.33 25.44 4.76
N VAL A 119 -7.87 26.54 5.28
CA VAL A 119 -8.49 27.59 4.44
C VAL A 119 -7.47 28.16 3.46
N GLU A 120 -6.24 28.42 3.92
CA GLU A 120 -5.16 28.93 3.08
C GLU A 120 -4.85 27.99 1.91
N MET A 121 -4.87 26.67 2.16
CA MET A 121 -4.66 25.68 1.09
C MET A 121 -5.80 25.65 0.09
N LEU A 122 -7.05 25.81 0.55
CA LEU A 122 -8.24 25.84 -0.31
C LEU A 122 -8.24 27.10 -1.19
N GLU A 123 -7.94 28.27 -0.62
CA GLU A 123 -7.80 29.53 -1.36
C GLU A 123 -6.69 29.43 -2.39
N TYR A 124 -5.52 28.93 -2.00
CA TYR A 124 -4.40 28.71 -2.93
C TYR A 124 -4.75 27.77 -4.08
N ALA A 125 -5.47 26.68 -3.79
CA ALA A 125 -5.90 25.72 -4.80
C ALA A 125 -6.85 26.38 -5.82
N ASP A 126 -7.82 27.16 -5.35
CA ASP A 126 -8.78 27.86 -6.21
C ASP A 126 -8.08 28.91 -7.11
N GLU A 127 -7.20 29.73 -6.55
CA GLU A 127 -6.38 30.69 -7.30
C GLU A 127 -5.56 30.05 -8.42
N HIS A 128 -5.15 28.78 -8.23
CA HIS A 128 -4.34 28.02 -9.20
C HIS A 128 -5.15 27.05 -10.05
N ASN A 129 -6.49 27.17 -10.06
CA ASN A 129 -7.39 26.31 -10.82
C ASN A 129 -7.28 24.82 -10.45
N VAL A 130 -7.11 24.51 -9.18
CA VAL A 130 -7.12 23.14 -8.64
C VAL A 130 -8.36 22.94 -7.80
N ILE A 131 -9.22 22.02 -8.22
CA ILE A 131 -10.38 21.60 -7.45
C ILE A 131 -9.95 20.42 -6.58
N LEU A 132 -9.92 20.61 -5.26
CA LEU A 132 -9.65 19.53 -4.31
C LEU A 132 -10.94 18.73 -4.11
N PHE A 133 -10.89 17.45 -4.43
CA PHE A 133 -12.04 16.56 -4.29
C PHE A 133 -11.69 15.40 -3.34
N CYS A 134 -12.22 15.47 -2.13
CA CYS A 134 -12.06 14.41 -1.15
C CYS A 134 -13.04 13.27 -1.42
N LEU A 135 -12.51 12.08 -1.59
CA LEU A 135 -13.31 10.86 -1.69
C LEU A 135 -13.99 10.57 -0.35
N PRO A 136 -15.18 9.96 -0.34
CA PRO A 136 -15.86 9.59 0.89
C PRO A 136 -14.97 8.72 1.79
N GLY A 137 -15.07 8.92 3.11
CA GLY A 137 -14.38 8.08 4.08
C GLY A 137 -14.70 6.59 3.90
N HIS A 138 -13.75 5.72 4.23
CA HIS A 138 -13.89 4.24 4.14
C HIS A 138 -14.11 3.68 2.73
N THR A 139 -13.96 4.48 1.67
CA THR A 139 -14.11 4.03 0.28
C THR A 139 -12.78 3.77 -0.44
N THR A 140 -11.65 3.92 0.24
CA THR A 140 -10.29 3.79 -0.32
C THR A 140 -10.10 2.53 -1.14
N GLN A 141 -10.58 1.37 -0.63
CA GLN A 141 -10.48 0.09 -1.32
C GLN A 141 -11.23 0.03 -2.66
N PHE A 142 -12.19 0.93 -2.90
CA PHE A 142 -13.01 0.95 -4.11
C PHE A 142 -12.72 2.16 -5.00
N LEU A 143 -12.55 3.34 -4.41
CA LEU A 143 -12.53 4.60 -5.13
C LEU A 143 -11.12 5.22 -5.26
N GLN A 144 -10.10 4.76 -4.51
CA GLN A 144 -8.76 5.29 -4.57
C GLN A 144 -7.95 4.62 -5.71
N PRO A 145 -7.67 5.32 -6.83
CA PRO A 145 -7.03 4.68 -7.98
C PRO A 145 -5.64 4.10 -7.66
N LEU A 146 -4.82 4.82 -6.89
CA LEU A 146 -3.45 4.40 -6.59
C LEU A 146 -3.41 3.14 -5.71
N ASP A 147 -4.33 2.99 -4.78
CA ASP A 147 -4.44 1.78 -3.95
C ASP A 147 -4.91 0.56 -4.75
N ARG A 148 -5.78 0.77 -5.74
CA ARG A 148 -6.30 -0.33 -6.56
C ARG A 148 -5.23 -1.05 -7.37
N CYS A 149 -4.26 -0.34 -7.92
CA CYS A 149 -3.27 -0.93 -8.83
C CYS A 149 -1.84 -0.55 -8.50
N PHE A 150 -1.55 0.75 -8.40
CA PHE A 150 -0.20 1.27 -8.40
C PHE A 150 0.61 0.85 -7.16
N PHE A 151 0.08 1.05 -5.96
CA PHE A 151 0.83 0.76 -4.73
C PHE A 151 1.14 -0.71 -4.54
N ARG A 152 0.30 -1.61 -5.04
CA ARG A 152 0.61 -3.03 -5.03
C ARG A 152 1.85 -3.34 -5.88
N SER A 153 1.92 -2.76 -7.08
CA SER A 153 3.08 -2.90 -7.98
C SER A 153 4.32 -2.27 -7.38
N LEU A 154 4.23 -1.05 -6.85
CA LEU A 154 5.34 -0.34 -6.20
C LEU A 154 5.91 -1.15 -5.04
N LYS A 155 5.05 -1.62 -4.12
CA LYS A 155 5.46 -2.44 -2.96
C LYS A 155 6.09 -3.76 -3.36
N ALA A 156 5.61 -4.39 -4.44
CA ALA A 156 6.20 -5.63 -4.95
C ALA A 156 7.62 -5.40 -5.48
N PHE A 157 7.84 -4.37 -6.30
CA PHE A 157 9.17 -4.00 -6.79
C PHE A 157 10.09 -3.56 -5.66
N TRP A 158 9.58 -2.78 -4.69
CA TRP A 158 10.32 -2.36 -3.50
C TRP A 158 10.84 -3.56 -2.70
N ASN A 159 9.97 -4.49 -2.36
CA ASN A 159 10.37 -5.70 -1.63
C ASN A 159 11.42 -6.50 -2.39
N LYS A 160 11.29 -6.61 -3.73
CA LYS A 160 12.29 -7.27 -4.57
C LYS A 160 13.63 -6.55 -4.54
N ALA A 161 13.64 -5.22 -4.66
CA ALA A 161 14.86 -4.40 -4.61
C ALA A 161 15.55 -4.51 -3.25
N CYS A 162 14.81 -4.39 -2.15
CA CYS A 162 15.32 -4.58 -0.79
C CYS A 162 15.94 -5.97 -0.59
N ASN A 163 15.27 -7.02 -1.02
CA ASN A 163 15.79 -8.38 -0.95
C ASN A 163 17.07 -8.56 -1.77
N THR A 164 17.12 -7.98 -2.98
CA THR A 164 18.30 -8.02 -3.83
C THR A 164 19.47 -7.28 -3.18
N PHE A 165 19.23 -6.11 -2.61
CA PHE A 165 20.25 -5.34 -1.90
C PHE A 165 20.83 -6.11 -0.71
N VAL A 166 19.98 -6.68 0.15
CA VAL A 166 20.42 -7.43 1.34
C VAL A 166 21.23 -8.66 0.94
N LYS A 167 20.81 -9.38 -0.10
CA LYS A 167 21.56 -10.55 -0.62
C LYS A 167 22.93 -10.15 -1.20
N ALA A 168 22.99 -9.02 -1.92
CA ALA A 168 24.24 -8.53 -2.49
C ALA A 168 25.19 -7.90 -1.47
N ASN A 169 24.70 -7.52 -0.29
CA ASN A 169 25.46 -6.85 0.76
C ASN A 169 25.29 -7.56 2.12
N PRO A 170 25.86 -8.75 2.31
CA PRO A 170 25.73 -9.48 3.58
C PRO A 170 26.23 -8.65 4.75
N GLY A 171 25.44 -8.59 5.83
CA GLY A 171 25.76 -7.83 7.04
C GLY A 171 25.47 -6.32 6.96
N ARG A 172 25.09 -5.78 5.81
CA ARG A 172 24.67 -4.38 5.70
C ARG A 172 23.16 -4.25 5.92
N LYS A 173 22.77 -3.27 6.77
CA LYS A 173 21.37 -2.92 6.98
C LYS A 173 20.91 -1.92 5.91
N LEU A 174 19.64 -2.02 5.51
CA LEU A 174 18.98 -0.97 4.75
C LEU A 174 18.82 0.28 5.63
N SER A 175 19.15 1.43 5.09
CA SER A 175 19.04 2.72 5.75
C SER A 175 18.50 3.79 4.80
N ARG A 176 18.24 4.97 5.33
CA ARG A 176 17.82 6.15 4.52
C ARG A 176 18.77 6.45 3.36
N MET A 177 20.06 6.12 3.52
CA MET A 177 21.10 6.37 2.50
C MET A 177 20.88 5.59 1.20
N GLN A 178 20.29 4.40 1.27
CA GLN A 178 20.01 3.56 0.11
C GLN A 178 18.61 3.79 -0.45
N PHE A 179 17.75 4.47 0.31
CA PHE A 179 16.35 4.64 -0.01
C PHE A 179 16.13 5.27 -1.40
N GLY A 180 16.80 6.39 -1.67
CA GLY A 180 16.62 7.12 -2.92
C GLY A 180 16.94 6.29 -4.16
N GLN A 181 18.07 5.57 -4.13
CA GLN A 181 18.47 4.70 -5.23
C GLN A 181 17.50 3.54 -5.44
N LEU A 182 17.10 2.87 -4.35
CA LEU A 182 16.15 1.75 -4.41
C LEU A 182 14.76 2.23 -4.87
N LEU A 183 14.32 3.41 -4.38
CA LEU A 183 13.06 3.99 -4.81
C LEU A 183 13.10 4.34 -6.31
N SER A 184 14.17 4.96 -6.80
CA SER A 184 14.30 5.32 -8.21
C SER A 184 14.18 4.10 -9.13
N GLU A 185 14.85 3.00 -8.77
CA GLU A 185 14.73 1.74 -9.51
C GLU A 185 13.31 1.17 -9.50
N THR A 186 12.65 1.21 -8.35
CA THR A 186 11.30 0.65 -8.19
C THR A 186 10.23 1.55 -8.79
N TRP A 187 10.40 2.87 -8.65
CA TRP A 187 9.54 3.88 -9.21
C TRP A 187 9.45 3.76 -10.73
N SER A 188 10.60 3.70 -11.41
CA SER A 188 10.64 3.56 -12.88
C SER A 188 9.94 2.30 -13.40
N LYS A 189 9.90 1.23 -12.60
CA LYS A 189 9.19 -0.02 -12.94
C LYS A 189 7.69 0.03 -12.64
N ALA A 190 7.29 0.82 -11.64
CA ALA A 190 5.91 0.93 -11.21
C ALA A 190 5.13 2.02 -11.96
N THR A 191 5.78 3.13 -12.35
CA THR A 191 5.16 4.27 -13.05
C THR A 191 4.98 3.97 -14.53
N THR A 192 4.09 3.04 -14.84
CA THR A 192 3.73 2.70 -16.22
C THR A 192 2.37 3.29 -16.57
N VAL A 193 2.17 3.62 -17.83
CA VAL A 193 0.86 4.07 -18.36
C VAL A 193 -0.23 3.06 -17.99
N ASP A 194 0.05 1.77 -18.18
CA ASP A 194 -0.91 0.70 -17.88
C ASP A 194 -1.34 0.68 -16.42
N ASN A 195 -0.40 0.91 -15.47
CA ASN A 195 -0.75 0.96 -14.05
C ASN A 195 -1.68 2.13 -13.72
N ALA A 196 -1.45 3.31 -14.29
CA ALA A 196 -2.31 4.47 -14.07
C ALA A 196 -3.68 4.29 -14.72
N VAL A 197 -3.72 3.92 -16.01
CA VAL A 197 -4.97 3.70 -16.75
C VAL A 197 -5.81 2.62 -16.08
N SER A 198 -5.20 1.49 -15.71
CA SER A 198 -5.88 0.40 -15.00
C SER A 198 -6.39 0.84 -13.62
N ALA A 199 -5.65 1.70 -12.92
CA ALA A 199 -6.06 2.25 -11.62
C ALA A 199 -7.36 3.06 -11.75
N PHE A 200 -7.41 4.01 -12.65
CA PHE A 200 -8.62 4.83 -12.88
C PHE A 200 -9.78 4.01 -13.44
N LYS A 201 -9.50 3.07 -14.33
CA LYS A 201 -10.52 2.16 -14.88
C LYS A 201 -11.14 1.26 -13.81
N SER A 202 -10.32 0.73 -12.90
CA SER A 202 -10.79 -0.18 -11.84
C SER A 202 -11.66 0.48 -10.78
N THR A 203 -11.56 1.81 -10.63
CA THR A 203 -12.42 2.60 -9.75
C THR A 203 -13.66 3.14 -10.46
N GLY A 204 -13.77 2.96 -11.80
CA GLY A 204 -14.87 3.51 -12.59
C GLY A 204 -14.86 5.04 -12.73
N ILE A 205 -13.78 5.70 -12.35
CA ILE A 205 -13.66 7.17 -12.44
C ILE A 205 -13.35 7.58 -13.88
N CYS A 206 -12.42 6.88 -14.53
CA CYS A 206 -12.07 7.18 -15.92
C CYS A 206 -11.71 5.89 -16.69
N PRO A 207 -12.46 5.53 -17.76
CA PRO A 207 -13.72 6.14 -18.15
C PRO A 207 -14.80 5.95 -17.07
N PHE A 208 -15.76 6.88 -17.00
CA PHE A 208 -16.81 6.83 -15.99
C PHE A 208 -17.65 5.55 -16.14
N ASN A 209 -17.68 4.75 -15.09
CA ASN A 209 -18.42 3.49 -15.04
C ASN A 209 -18.88 3.19 -13.60
N PRO A 210 -20.09 3.55 -13.21
CA PRO A 210 -20.61 3.27 -11.88
C PRO A 210 -20.71 1.77 -11.57
N GLY A 211 -20.85 0.91 -12.58
CA GLY A 211 -20.85 -0.55 -12.42
C GLY A 211 -19.48 -1.18 -12.11
N ALA A 212 -18.40 -0.39 -12.05
CA ALA A 212 -17.10 -0.88 -11.62
C ALA A 212 -17.04 -1.16 -10.11
N ILE A 213 -17.92 -0.54 -9.33
CA ILE A 213 -18.05 -0.74 -7.89
C ILE A 213 -19.14 -1.79 -7.64
N PRO A 214 -18.83 -2.88 -6.93
CA PRO A 214 -19.82 -3.91 -6.65
C PRO A 214 -20.93 -3.41 -5.71
N GLU A 215 -22.15 -3.92 -5.87
CA GLU A 215 -23.34 -3.48 -5.12
C GLU A 215 -23.13 -3.55 -3.59
N TYR A 216 -22.46 -4.59 -3.10
CA TYR A 216 -22.19 -4.72 -1.66
C TYR A 216 -21.33 -3.59 -1.07
N ALA A 217 -20.60 -2.86 -1.90
CA ALA A 217 -19.81 -1.71 -1.44
C ALA A 217 -20.66 -0.49 -1.06
N TYR A 218 -21.92 -0.49 -1.44
CA TYR A 218 -22.91 0.56 -1.12
C TYR A 218 -23.80 0.19 0.07
N LEU A 219 -23.64 -1.02 0.63
CA LEU A 219 -24.39 -1.40 1.82
C LEU A 219 -23.79 -0.69 3.02
N ASP A 220 -24.60 0.12 3.72
CA ASP A 220 -24.19 0.79 4.94
C ASP A 220 -23.88 -0.23 6.03
N SER A 221 -22.78 -0.05 6.71
CA SER A 221 -22.39 -0.88 7.86
C SER A 221 -23.34 -0.75 9.07
N GLU A 222 -24.33 0.12 8.98
CA GLU A 222 -25.37 0.28 10.01
C GLU A 222 -26.44 -0.82 9.92
N ASP A 223 -26.68 -1.39 8.75
CA ASP A 223 -27.62 -2.51 8.58
C ASP A 223 -27.11 -3.84 9.16
N GLU A 224 -25.79 -3.99 9.34
CA GLU A 224 -25.21 -5.17 10.02
C GLU A 224 -25.44 -5.18 11.56
N LYS A 225 -25.89 -4.07 12.15
CA LYS A 225 -26.14 -3.99 13.61
C LYS A 225 -27.57 -4.37 14.03
N LEU A 226 -28.46 -4.64 13.07
CA LEU A 226 -29.90 -4.79 13.39
C LEU A 226 -30.39 -6.22 13.57
N ASP A 227 -29.56 -7.27 13.38
CA ASP A 227 -30.04 -8.64 13.69
C ASP A 227 -28.90 -9.58 14.15
N PRO A 228 -28.72 -9.75 15.48
CA PRO A 228 -27.78 -10.74 16.02
C PRO A 228 -28.14 -12.19 15.64
N ASN A 229 -29.35 -12.43 15.08
CA ASN A 229 -29.75 -13.76 14.64
C ASN A 229 -29.37 -14.05 13.18
N THR A 230 -29.14 -13.03 12.33
CA THR A 230 -28.76 -13.23 10.93
C THR A 230 -27.33 -13.75 10.79
N SER A 231 -26.45 -13.36 11.72
CA SER A 231 -25.07 -13.88 11.76
C SER A 231 -24.98 -15.36 12.02
N ALA A 232 -25.98 -15.94 12.70
CA ALA A 232 -26.04 -17.37 12.98
C ALA A 232 -26.46 -18.22 11.77
N VAL A 233 -27.21 -17.64 10.82
CA VAL A 233 -27.69 -18.37 9.63
C VAL A 233 -26.56 -18.52 8.61
N TYR A 234 -25.73 -17.50 8.42
CA TYR A 234 -24.57 -17.61 7.51
C TYR A 234 -23.43 -18.47 8.06
N ALA A 235 -23.31 -18.58 9.38
CA ALA A 235 -22.32 -19.48 10.00
C ALA A 235 -22.70 -20.95 9.90
N THR A 236 -24.02 -21.28 9.76
CA THR A 236 -24.50 -22.65 9.63
C THR A 236 -24.45 -23.18 8.20
N GLU A 237 -24.52 -22.31 7.20
CA GLU A 237 -24.41 -22.75 5.78
C GLU A 237 -22.96 -22.99 5.34
N SER A 238 -21.98 -22.36 5.96
CA SER A 238 -20.55 -22.60 5.66
C SER A 238 -19.98 -23.86 6.31
N ASN A 239 -20.68 -24.49 7.24
CA ASN A 239 -20.20 -25.68 7.95
C ASN A 239 -20.82 -27.00 7.45
N ASN A 240 -21.70 -26.97 6.43
CA ASN A 240 -22.38 -28.17 5.94
C ASN A 240 -21.81 -28.78 4.65
N THR A 241 -20.58 -28.41 4.28
CA THR A 241 -19.96 -28.99 3.07
C THR A 241 -18.61 -29.65 3.40
N THR A 242 -18.52 -30.47 4.41
CA THR A 242 -17.50 -31.54 4.51
C THR A 242 -17.77 -32.45 5.68
N GLN A 243 -18.72 -33.34 5.60
CA GLN A 243 -18.71 -34.61 6.36
C GLN A 243 -19.46 -35.69 5.56
N THR A 244 -18.73 -36.45 4.77
CA THR A 244 -19.17 -37.79 4.36
C THR A 244 -18.30 -38.79 5.11
N LYS A 245 -18.99 -39.47 6.00
CA LYS A 245 -18.89 -40.87 6.39
C LYS A 245 -17.54 -41.55 6.34
N ASP A 246 -17.08 -42.02 7.49
CA ASP A 246 -16.51 -43.35 7.57
C ASP A 246 -16.99 -44.09 8.79
N ASP A 247 -17.34 -45.33 8.52
CA ASP A 247 -18.03 -46.26 9.37
C ASP A 247 -17.18 -46.78 10.53
N LYS A 248 -17.88 -47.08 11.60
CA LYS A 248 -17.45 -47.89 12.74
C LYS A 248 -16.97 -49.25 12.31
N MET A 249 -15.84 -49.70 12.89
CA MET A 249 -15.64 -51.10 13.21
C MET A 249 -14.96 -51.28 14.58
N PRO A 250 -15.27 -52.38 15.29
CA PRO A 250 -15.14 -52.45 16.74
C PRO A 250 -13.79 -53.01 17.23
N SER A 251 -13.55 -52.73 18.50
CA SER A 251 -12.47 -53.28 19.31
C SER A 251 -12.52 -54.77 19.45
N THR A 252 -11.39 -55.44 19.35
CA THR A 252 -11.13 -56.70 20.02
C THR A 252 -9.72 -56.74 20.58
N SER A 253 -9.68 -57.20 21.77
CA SER A 253 -8.58 -57.34 22.73
C SER A 253 -7.59 -58.47 22.43
N ALA A 254 -6.39 -58.27 22.98
CA ALA A 254 -5.56 -59.26 23.68
C ALA A 254 -4.65 -60.18 22.88
N LEU A 255 -3.44 -60.19 23.26
CA LEU A 255 -2.54 -61.20 23.82
C LEU A 255 -1.11 -61.18 23.21
N GLU A 256 -0.20 -60.81 24.08
CA GLU A 256 1.08 -61.45 24.49
C GLU A 256 1.90 -62.22 23.43
N SER A 257 3.18 -61.89 23.27
CA SER A 257 4.36 -62.62 23.83
C SER A 257 5.63 -62.27 23.03
N GLU A 258 6.65 -61.83 23.72
CA GLU A 258 8.06 -61.95 23.38
C GLU A 258 8.47 -63.43 23.35
N PRO A 259 9.75 -63.84 23.06
CA PRO A 259 10.99 -63.12 22.78
C PRO A 259 11.87 -63.71 21.65
N GLU A 260 12.96 -63.02 21.48
CA GLU A 260 14.25 -63.29 20.81
C GLU A 260 14.70 -64.73 20.52
N PRO A 261 15.79 -64.93 19.69
CA PRO A 261 17.11 -64.29 19.85
C PRO A 261 17.57 -63.44 18.67
#